data_88f4d20d07be81aad5e80891d9ed9d2c
#
_entry.id   88f4d20d07be81aad5e80891d9ed9d2c
#
_cell.length_a   1.000
_cell.length_b   1.000
_cell.length_c   1.000
_cell.angle_alpha   90.00
_cell.angle_beta   90.00
_cell.angle_gamma   90.00
#
_symmetry.space_group_name_H-M   'P 1'
#
loop_
_entity.id
_entity.type
_entity.pdbx_description
1 polymer ?
#
loop_
_entity_poly.entity_id
_entity_poly.type
_entity_poly.pdbx_seq_one_letter_code
_entity_poly.pdbx_strand_id
1 'polypeptide(L)'
;MDNEIEYTNQTDSRHLKAYGQFFTRSEVAEFMCLWACKDAKTVLDPAVGNSIFLKETRKHFPDCSLFGYEIDPAILAFFGNPANGQISNTDYLLGDWEGRYDAILCNPPYNRFQSVTNRDAILKSICDHTGVRYSSYTNLYILFLLKSIYQMSEHGRLAYIIPTEFLNSRYGTPIKKKLLDEHLLRAVIHFEHDDELFFNATTTCCILLLDRKPKDHTLFYHLSSVSELKTLTALEESELSLRVSYQALHPEEKWRSYLYHEKQKSYTNLTELSCFCRVSRGIATGANDFFCMSESGRRREQIPDSALMRCICRSADVRKPVFKEEDFTRLAKADKTVYVLDITKEPVNEVKEYILKGEAAGIHQKYLPARRHPWYAMEQRPVAPIWVSSACRNGIKFVRNLANVHTLTTFHSVYVHKAYEKDTNVLFCYFLTPIAQEILRANRKELGNGLEKFQPGDFNQAKMLDITVLQDDDYDLISRIYKKMTDYFEAEQIRQLNCIFSKYMI
;
A
#
# COMPACT_ATOMS: atom_id res chain seq x y z
N MET A 1 17.06 -22.95 -7.98
CA MET A 1 15.59 -23.13 -7.82
C MET A 1 15.30 -24.20 -6.77
N ASP A 2 15.88 -25.38 -6.84
CA ASP A 2 15.59 -26.46 -5.87
C ASP A 2 16.06 -26.12 -4.45
N ASN A 3 17.22 -25.48 -4.29
CA ASN A 3 17.77 -25.08 -2.97
C ASN A 3 16.94 -23.99 -2.27
N GLU A 4 16.37 -23.03 -3.00
CA GLU A 4 15.52 -21.98 -2.43
C GLU A 4 14.18 -22.55 -1.94
N ILE A 5 13.62 -23.50 -2.68
CA ILE A 5 12.40 -24.21 -2.28
C ILE A 5 12.71 -25.10 -1.07
N GLU A 6 13.84 -25.80 -1.07
CA GLU A 6 14.27 -26.63 0.05
C GLU A 6 14.46 -25.81 1.32
N TYR A 7 15.20 -24.69 1.26
CA TYR A 7 15.39 -23.79 2.39
C TYR A 7 14.05 -23.26 2.93
N THR A 8 13.15 -22.83 2.02
CA THR A 8 11.84 -22.29 2.40
C THR A 8 10.98 -23.35 3.11
N ASN A 9 11.04 -24.62 2.66
CA ASN A 9 10.28 -25.72 3.26
C ASN A 9 10.83 -26.17 4.62
N GLN A 10 12.16 -26.07 4.83
CA GLN A 10 12.82 -26.46 6.07
C GLN A 10 12.81 -25.35 7.13
N THR A 11 12.58 -24.09 6.73
CA THR A 11 12.66 -22.93 7.64
C THR A 11 11.28 -22.51 8.16
N ASP A 12 11.16 -22.22 9.46
CA ASP A 12 9.90 -21.73 10.05
C ASP A 12 9.46 -20.43 9.35
N SER A 13 8.21 -20.39 8.93
CA SER A 13 7.61 -19.22 8.27
C SER A 13 7.72 -17.91 9.09
N ARG A 14 7.83 -18.02 10.43
CA ARG A 14 8.08 -16.87 11.32
C ARG A 14 9.50 -16.34 11.18
N HIS A 15 10.49 -17.23 10.99
CA HIS A 15 11.89 -16.88 10.73
C HIS A 15 12.01 -16.14 9.40
N LEU A 16 11.48 -16.71 8.31
CA LEU A 16 11.48 -16.08 6.97
C LEU A 16 10.87 -14.66 7.00
N LYS A 17 9.75 -14.51 7.72
CA LYS A 17 9.09 -13.21 7.89
C LYS A 17 9.88 -12.25 8.78
N ALA A 18 10.53 -12.74 9.83
CA ALA A 18 11.33 -11.92 10.74
C ALA A 18 12.52 -11.29 10.04
N TYR A 19 13.16 -12.01 9.13
CA TYR A 19 14.29 -11.52 8.34
C TYR A 19 13.88 -10.91 6.99
N GLY A 20 12.60 -11.02 6.58
CA GLY A 20 12.10 -10.48 5.32
C GLY A 20 12.73 -11.14 4.08
N GLN A 21 12.97 -12.45 4.15
CA GLN A 21 13.68 -13.22 3.13
C GLN A 21 12.78 -13.52 1.92
N PHE A 22 13.11 -12.92 0.77
CA PHE A 22 12.49 -13.16 -0.53
C PHE A 22 13.59 -13.41 -1.56
N PHE A 23 13.54 -14.54 -2.24
CA PHE A 23 14.59 -14.92 -3.18
C PHE A 23 14.33 -14.39 -4.58
N THR A 24 15.29 -13.65 -5.11
CA THR A 24 15.25 -13.07 -6.46
C THR A 24 15.46 -14.17 -7.50
N ARG A 25 14.70 -14.12 -8.60
CA ARG A 25 14.91 -15.03 -9.73
C ARG A 25 16.21 -14.72 -10.46
N SER A 26 16.83 -15.75 -11.04
CA SER A 26 18.13 -15.63 -11.73
C SER A 26 18.09 -14.65 -12.90
N GLU A 27 17.02 -14.64 -13.68
CA GLU A 27 16.88 -13.74 -14.83
C GLU A 27 16.88 -12.26 -14.42
N VAL A 28 16.25 -11.97 -13.28
CA VAL A 28 16.22 -10.62 -12.69
C VAL A 28 17.59 -10.22 -12.15
N ALA A 29 18.24 -11.14 -11.42
CA ALA A 29 19.58 -10.91 -10.88
C ALA A 29 20.62 -10.75 -11.99
N GLU A 30 20.54 -11.54 -13.06
CA GLU A 30 21.39 -11.44 -14.26
C GLU A 30 21.23 -10.06 -14.92
N PHE A 31 20.00 -9.61 -15.17
CA PHE A 31 19.75 -8.26 -15.73
C PHE A 31 20.37 -7.17 -14.87
N MET A 32 20.12 -7.18 -13.56
CA MET A 32 20.63 -6.17 -12.63
C MET A 32 22.18 -6.20 -12.61
N CYS A 33 22.77 -7.38 -12.62
CA CYS A 33 24.22 -7.59 -12.66
C CYS A 33 24.83 -7.05 -13.97
N LEU A 34 24.28 -7.42 -15.12
CA LEU A 34 24.77 -6.95 -16.44
C LEU A 34 24.70 -5.44 -16.58
N TRP A 35 23.65 -4.82 -16.00
CA TRP A 35 23.52 -3.36 -16.04
C TRP A 35 24.47 -2.64 -15.06
N ALA A 36 24.53 -3.10 -13.79
CA ALA A 36 25.28 -2.39 -12.75
C ALA A 36 26.77 -2.66 -12.77
N CYS A 37 27.19 -3.91 -13.06
CA CYS A 37 28.59 -4.33 -12.93
C CYS A 37 29.42 -4.07 -14.18
N LYS A 38 28.85 -3.53 -15.26
CA LYS A 38 29.62 -3.14 -16.44
C LYS A 38 30.69 -2.10 -16.03
N ASP A 39 31.94 -2.42 -16.23
CA ASP A 39 33.11 -1.62 -15.88
C ASP A 39 33.41 -1.53 -14.36
N ALA A 40 32.71 -2.30 -13.51
CA ALA A 40 32.92 -2.33 -12.06
C ALA A 40 34.17 -3.16 -11.70
N LYS A 41 34.90 -2.71 -10.67
CA LYS A 41 35.98 -3.45 -10.02
C LYS A 41 35.56 -3.99 -8.66
N THR A 42 34.70 -3.27 -7.98
CA THR A 42 34.19 -3.60 -6.64
C THR A 42 32.67 -3.68 -6.65
N VAL A 43 32.13 -4.78 -6.13
CA VAL A 43 30.67 -5.04 -6.10
C VAL A 43 30.24 -5.37 -4.68
N LEU A 44 29.19 -4.70 -4.21
CA LEU A 44 28.59 -4.93 -2.90
C LEU A 44 27.18 -5.51 -3.03
N ASP A 45 26.88 -6.53 -2.24
CA ASP A 45 25.52 -6.98 -1.92
C ASP A 45 25.22 -6.71 -0.43
N PRO A 46 24.41 -5.69 -0.11
CA PRO A 46 24.07 -5.33 1.28
C PRO A 46 23.25 -6.36 2.05
N ALA A 47 22.59 -7.31 1.35
CA ALA A 47 21.72 -8.34 1.93
C ALA A 47 21.86 -9.64 1.12
N VAL A 48 22.95 -10.36 1.32
CA VAL A 48 23.42 -11.45 0.46
C VAL A 48 22.41 -12.59 0.26
N GLY A 49 21.66 -12.96 1.30
CA GLY A 49 20.67 -14.02 1.22
C GLY A 49 21.21 -15.32 0.63
N ASN A 50 20.64 -15.78 -0.49
CA ASN A 50 21.09 -16.96 -1.24
C ASN A 50 22.32 -16.71 -2.14
N SER A 51 22.95 -15.54 -2.06
CA SER A 51 24.12 -15.12 -2.83
C SER A 51 23.88 -14.98 -4.34
N ILE A 52 22.64 -14.79 -4.80
CA ILE A 52 22.31 -14.79 -6.23
C ILE A 52 23.05 -13.66 -7.00
N PHE A 53 23.11 -12.46 -6.44
CA PHE A 53 23.79 -11.32 -7.08
C PHE A 53 25.30 -11.54 -7.15
N LEU A 54 25.91 -12.07 -6.09
CA LEU A 54 27.36 -12.39 -6.10
C LEU A 54 27.68 -13.53 -7.07
N LYS A 55 26.81 -14.56 -7.18
CA LYS A 55 26.94 -15.65 -8.16
C LYS A 55 26.87 -15.14 -9.60
N GLU A 56 25.85 -14.34 -9.93
CA GLU A 56 25.71 -13.77 -11.28
C GLU A 56 26.85 -12.80 -11.59
N THR A 57 27.33 -12.01 -10.62
CA THR A 57 28.50 -11.17 -10.82
C THR A 57 29.74 -11.99 -11.10
N ARG A 58 30.02 -13.05 -10.35
CA ARG A 58 31.17 -13.93 -10.57
C ARG A 58 31.13 -14.61 -11.93
N LYS A 59 29.95 -14.99 -12.40
CA LYS A 59 29.72 -15.62 -13.70
C LYS A 59 30.04 -14.70 -14.86
N HIS A 60 29.59 -13.43 -14.82
CA HIS A 60 29.72 -12.47 -15.93
C HIS A 60 30.91 -11.53 -15.82
N PHE A 61 31.42 -11.28 -14.62
CA PHE A 61 32.51 -10.37 -14.29
C PHE A 61 33.47 -11.03 -13.28
N PRO A 62 34.26 -12.04 -13.71
CA PRO A 62 35.06 -12.88 -12.80
C PRO A 62 36.14 -12.09 -12.04
N ASP A 63 36.62 -10.97 -12.57
CA ASP A 63 37.70 -10.17 -11.99
C ASP A 63 37.24 -9.19 -10.91
N CYS A 64 35.93 -9.08 -10.66
CA CYS A 64 35.40 -8.18 -9.64
C CYS A 64 35.72 -8.67 -8.23
N SER A 65 36.11 -7.76 -7.35
CA SER A 65 36.14 -7.96 -5.90
C SER A 65 34.73 -7.89 -5.34
N LEU A 66 34.30 -8.96 -4.69
CA LEU A 66 32.92 -9.10 -4.21
C LEU A 66 32.86 -8.93 -2.69
N PHE A 67 31.93 -8.08 -2.24
CA PHE A 67 31.67 -7.77 -0.84
C PHE A 67 30.20 -8.03 -0.53
N GLY A 68 29.90 -8.42 0.70
CA GLY A 68 28.52 -8.63 1.12
C GLY A 68 28.30 -8.53 2.61
N TYR A 69 27.04 -8.29 2.98
CA TYR A 69 26.55 -8.34 4.35
C TYR A 69 25.36 -9.27 4.47
N GLU A 70 25.35 -10.08 5.53
CA GLU A 70 24.19 -10.92 5.85
C GLU A 70 24.06 -11.01 7.38
N ILE A 71 22.88 -10.69 7.90
CA ILE A 71 22.62 -10.71 9.34
C ILE A 71 22.23 -12.10 9.85
N ASP A 72 21.62 -12.94 9.00
CA ASP A 72 21.15 -14.28 9.35
C ASP A 72 22.25 -15.33 9.11
N PRO A 73 22.86 -15.88 10.18
CA PRO A 73 23.88 -16.91 10.03
C PRO A 73 23.31 -18.22 9.47
N ALA A 74 22.02 -18.50 9.62
CA ALA A 74 21.42 -19.74 9.16
C ALA A 74 21.35 -19.79 7.62
N ILE A 75 21.02 -18.67 6.97
CA ILE A 75 20.99 -18.61 5.49
C ILE A 75 22.42 -18.74 4.91
N LEU A 76 23.42 -18.14 5.56
CA LEU A 76 24.82 -18.29 5.16
C LEU A 76 25.32 -19.72 5.33
N ALA A 77 24.92 -20.39 6.41
CA ALA A 77 25.27 -21.81 6.63
C ALA A 77 24.66 -22.72 5.57
N PHE A 78 23.43 -22.42 5.11
CA PHE A 78 22.72 -23.22 4.13
C PHE A 78 23.27 -23.04 2.69
N PHE A 79 23.38 -21.77 2.23
CA PHE A 79 23.77 -21.46 0.85
C PHE A 79 25.29 -21.35 0.66
N GLY A 80 26.05 -21.16 1.75
CA GLY A 80 27.50 -21.00 1.71
C GLY A 80 27.94 -19.70 1.01
N ASN A 81 29.20 -19.68 0.57
CA ASN A 81 29.79 -18.56 -0.17
C ASN A 81 30.31 -19.02 -1.56
N PRO A 82 29.42 -19.38 -2.48
CA PRO A 82 29.80 -19.99 -3.76
C PRO A 82 30.53 -19.02 -4.71
N ALA A 83 30.44 -17.72 -4.47
CA ALA A 83 31.13 -16.69 -5.27
C ALA A 83 32.50 -16.29 -4.71
N ASN A 84 32.96 -16.87 -3.60
CA ASN A 84 34.20 -16.52 -2.90
C ASN A 84 34.31 -14.99 -2.63
N GLY A 85 33.19 -14.38 -2.23
CA GLY A 85 33.14 -12.97 -1.83
C GLY A 85 33.58 -12.76 -0.37
N GLN A 86 33.91 -11.55 -0.02
CA GLN A 86 34.13 -11.15 1.38
C GLN A 86 32.77 -10.84 2.02
N ILE A 87 32.20 -11.82 2.72
CA ILE A 87 30.89 -11.68 3.36
C ILE A 87 31.04 -11.47 4.86
N SER A 88 30.50 -10.36 5.37
CA SER A 88 30.43 -10.04 6.80
C SER A 88 29.09 -10.49 7.37
N ASN A 89 29.13 -11.37 8.38
CA ASN A 89 27.89 -11.77 9.08
C ASN A 89 27.55 -10.74 10.16
N THR A 90 27.11 -9.56 9.74
CA THR A 90 26.74 -8.42 10.60
C THR A 90 25.61 -7.61 9.98
N ASP A 91 24.98 -6.74 10.78
CA ASP A 91 23.98 -5.79 10.29
C ASP A 91 24.64 -4.74 9.39
N TYR A 92 24.26 -4.73 8.12
CA TYR A 92 24.75 -3.75 7.14
C TYR A 92 24.58 -2.30 7.61
N LEU A 93 23.43 -1.96 8.22
CA LEU A 93 23.13 -0.58 8.64
C LEU A 93 24.03 -0.08 9.78
N LEU A 94 24.58 -1.00 10.57
CA LEU A 94 25.54 -0.71 11.66
C LEU A 94 26.99 -0.98 11.25
N GLY A 95 27.22 -1.62 10.10
CA GLY A 95 28.56 -1.90 9.58
C GLY A 95 29.28 -0.68 9.06
N ASP A 96 30.42 -0.92 8.37
CA ASP A 96 31.27 0.12 7.79
C ASP A 96 30.50 1.07 6.86
N TRP A 97 30.82 2.35 6.93
CA TRP A 97 30.30 3.42 6.08
C TRP A 97 31.32 3.96 5.06
N GLU A 98 32.59 3.68 5.27
CA GLU A 98 33.68 4.27 4.49
C GLU A 98 33.94 3.55 3.16
N GLY A 99 33.52 2.29 3.05
CA GLY A 99 33.63 1.52 1.81
C GLY A 99 32.97 2.24 0.64
N ARG A 100 33.63 2.20 -0.53
CA ARG A 100 33.11 2.74 -1.80
C ARG A 100 33.10 1.65 -2.86
N TYR A 101 31.97 1.51 -3.56
CA TYR A 101 31.74 0.40 -4.48
C TYR A 101 31.30 0.91 -5.85
N ASP A 102 31.81 0.25 -6.91
CA ASP A 102 31.48 0.62 -8.29
C ASP A 102 30.13 0.08 -8.72
N ALA A 103 29.70 -1.06 -8.12
CA ALA A 103 28.35 -1.56 -8.28
C ALA A 103 27.78 -2.01 -6.93
N ILE A 104 26.47 -1.74 -6.73
CA ILE A 104 25.73 -2.20 -5.57
C ILE A 104 24.43 -2.87 -6.05
N LEU A 105 24.26 -4.14 -5.70
CA LEU A 105 23.12 -4.96 -6.07
C LEU A 105 22.40 -5.40 -4.82
N CYS A 106 21.09 -5.19 -4.70
CA CYS A 106 20.41 -5.57 -3.47
C CYS A 106 18.92 -5.87 -3.67
N ASN A 107 18.46 -6.90 -3.00
CA ASN A 107 17.09 -7.12 -2.62
C ASN A 107 17.01 -6.98 -1.08
N PRO A 108 16.76 -5.77 -0.53
CA PRO A 108 16.82 -5.52 0.90
C PRO A 108 15.61 -6.10 1.64
N PRO A 109 15.67 -6.30 2.96
CA PRO A 109 14.51 -6.76 3.73
C PRO A 109 13.37 -5.74 3.71
N TYR A 110 12.10 -6.22 3.51
CA TYR A 110 10.90 -5.38 3.40
C TYR A 110 10.17 -5.18 4.74
N ASN A 111 10.79 -5.55 5.84
CA ASN A 111 10.22 -5.43 7.17
C ASN A 111 10.00 -3.97 7.56
N ARG A 112 9.00 -3.75 8.43
CA ARG A 112 8.79 -2.45 9.05
C ARG A 112 9.93 -2.17 10.03
N PHE A 113 10.56 -1.03 9.91
CA PHE A 113 11.66 -0.62 10.77
C PHE A 113 11.29 -0.56 12.26
N GLN A 114 10.01 -0.40 12.59
CA GLN A 114 9.49 -0.43 13.97
C GLN A 114 9.77 -1.73 14.72
N SER A 115 10.01 -2.84 14.03
CA SER A 115 10.33 -4.15 14.64
C SER A 115 11.82 -4.38 14.90
N VAL A 116 12.69 -3.45 14.49
CA VAL A 116 14.15 -3.57 14.64
C VAL A 116 14.60 -3.11 16.01
N THR A 117 15.51 -3.86 16.66
CA THR A 117 15.95 -3.60 18.05
C THR A 117 16.87 -2.38 18.18
N ASN A 118 17.76 -2.12 17.23
CA ASN A 118 18.78 -1.07 17.29
C ASN A 118 18.37 0.21 16.56
N ARG A 119 17.07 0.56 16.54
CA ARG A 119 16.50 1.66 15.75
C ARG A 119 17.19 2.99 15.93
N ASP A 120 17.42 3.39 17.17
CA ASP A 120 17.95 4.72 17.48
C ASP A 120 19.42 4.85 17.02
N ALA A 121 20.21 3.78 17.17
CA ALA A 121 21.57 3.73 16.67
C ALA A 121 21.62 3.81 15.13
N ILE A 122 20.75 3.08 14.46
CA ILE A 122 20.63 3.10 12.98
C ILE A 122 20.20 4.50 12.50
N LEU A 123 19.15 5.10 13.07
CA LEU A 123 18.69 6.44 12.68
C LEU A 123 19.74 7.52 12.94
N LYS A 124 20.47 7.41 14.05
CA LYS A 124 21.58 8.31 14.33
C LYS A 124 22.68 8.16 13.29
N SER A 125 23.12 6.95 12.99
CA SER A 125 24.15 6.66 11.99
C SER A 125 23.75 7.18 10.60
N ILE A 126 22.50 6.94 10.17
CA ILE A 126 21.97 7.48 8.90
C ILE A 126 22.03 9.02 8.90
N CYS A 127 21.57 9.66 9.99
CA CYS A 127 21.57 11.12 10.09
C CYS A 127 22.99 11.70 10.05
N ASP A 128 23.91 11.09 10.78
CA ASP A 128 25.30 11.55 10.89
C ASP A 128 26.03 11.51 9.52
N HIS A 129 25.78 10.48 8.69
CA HIS A 129 26.44 10.32 7.38
C HIS A 129 25.69 10.96 6.21
N THR A 130 24.36 11.03 6.26
CA THR A 130 23.56 11.52 5.11
C THR A 130 23.01 12.93 5.32
N GLY A 131 23.07 13.48 6.53
CA GLY A 131 22.46 14.76 6.89
C GLY A 131 20.93 14.73 6.93
N VAL A 132 20.26 13.59 6.67
CA VAL A 132 18.81 13.47 6.57
C VAL A 132 18.24 12.76 7.79
N ARG A 133 17.24 13.38 8.43
CA ARG A 133 16.51 12.77 9.55
C ARG A 133 15.33 11.96 9.04
N TYR A 134 15.26 10.70 9.44
CA TYR A 134 14.14 9.80 9.18
C TYR A 134 13.40 9.44 10.45
N SER A 135 12.10 9.16 10.34
CA SER A 135 11.29 8.71 11.47
C SER A 135 11.31 7.18 11.58
N SER A 136 10.94 6.67 12.78
CA SER A 136 10.76 5.23 13.00
C SER A 136 9.65 4.58 12.14
N TYR A 137 8.86 5.38 11.42
CA TYR A 137 7.84 4.91 10.46
C TYR A 137 8.40 4.65 9.06
N THR A 138 9.69 4.93 8.83
CA THR A 138 10.38 4.61 7.58
C THR A 138 10.53 3.10 7.43
N ASN A 139 10.41 2.58 6.22
CA ASN A 139 10.64 1.16 5.96
C ASN A 139 12.15 0.86 5.89
N LEU A 140 12.53 -0.36 6.30
CA LEU A 140 13.93 -0.77 6.40
C LEU A 140 14.68 -0.65 5.07
N TYR A 141 14.06 -1.04 3.95
CA TYR A 141 14.66 -0.97 2.62
C TYR A 141 15.08 0.45 2.20
N ILE A 142 14.40 1.50 2.69
CA ILE A 142 14.80 2.90 2.41
C ILE A 142 16.13 3.22 3.08
N LEU A 143 16.36 2.71 4.29
CA LEU A 143 17.63 2.93 5.02
C LEU A 143 18.79 2.20 4.33
N PHE A 144 18.55 0.98 3.84
CA PHE A 144 19.50 0.24 3.00
C PHE A 144 19.86 1.04 1.75
N LEU A 145 18.86 1.54 1.03
CA LEU A 145 19.05 2.33 -0.18
C LEU A 145 19.88 3.61 0.09
N LEU A 146 19.58 4.32 1.18
CA LEU A 146 20.30 5.53 1.57
C LEU A 146 21.79 5.28 1.85
N LYS A 147 22.09 4.24 2.64
CA LYS A 147 23.46 3.85 2.92
C LYS A 147 24.19 3.44 1.63
N SER A 148 23.52 2.68 0.77
CA SER A 148 24.11 2.28 -0.51
C SER A 148 24.36 3.46 -1.45
N ILE A 149 23.48 4.46 -1.50
CA ILE A 149 23.73 5.71 -2.25
C ILE A 149 24.96 6.42 -1.71
N TYR A 150 25.14 6.47 -0.39
CA TYR A 150 26.34 7.05 0.23
C TYR A 150 27.60 6.27 -0.13
N GLN A 151 27.55 4.95 -0.17
CA GLN A 151 28.67 4.07 -0.48
C GLN A 151 28.93 3.88 -1.99
N MET A 152 28.06 4.39 -2.85
CA MET A 152 28.24 4.33 -4.30
C MET A 152 29.40 5.24 -4.73
N SER A 153 30.39 4.69 -5.45
CA SER A 153 31.53 5.45 -5.97
C SER A 153 31.08 6.53 -6.98
N GLU A 154 32.00 7.43 -7.36
CA GLU A 154 31.69 8.56 -8.26
C GLU A 154 31.12 8.12 -9.61
N HIS A 155 31.58 6.99 -10.13
CA HIS A 155 31.09 6.41 -11.38
C HIS A 155 30.23 5.15 -11.16
N GLY A 156 29.85 4.91 -9.90
CA GLY A 156 29.13 3.72 -9.47
C GLY A 156 27.71 3.63 -10.02
N ARG A 157 27.21 2.41 -10.03
CA ARG A 157 25.83 2.06 -10.38
C ARG A 157 25.20 1.27 -9.27
N LEU A 158 23.91 1.45 -9.09
CA LEU A 158 23.15 0.78 -8.06
C LEU A 158 21.85 0.20 -8.66
N ALA A 159 21.60 -1.08 -8.46
CA ALA A 159 20.35 -1.73 -8.84
C ALA A 159 19.70 -2.38 -7.60
N TYR A 160 18.48 -1.98 -7.31
CA TYR A 160 17.72 -2.41 -6.13
C TYR A 160 16.36 -2.95 -6.53
N ILE A 161 15.92 -4.03 -5.88
CA ILE A 161 14.53 -4.48 -5.96
C ILE A 161 13.84 -4.00 -4.69
N ILE A 162 12.84 -3.13 -4.81
CA ILE A 162 12.14 -2.53 -3.66
C ILE A 162 10.63 -2.44 -3.90
N PRO A 163 9.82 -2.43 -2.83
CA PRO A 163 8.38 -2.22 -2.95
C PRO A 163 8.04 -0.90 -3.65
N THR A 164 7.11 -0.92 -4.61
CA THR A 164 6.64 0.28 -5.33
C THR A 164 5.93 1.29 -4.43
N GLU A 165 5.60 0.90 -3.20
CA GLU A 165 4.87 1.72 -2.24
C GLU A 165 5.54 3.09 -1.98
N PHE A 166 6.87 3.19 -2.03
CA PHE A 166 7.58 4.45 -1.84
C PHE A 166 7.27 5.50 -2.90
N LEU A 167 6.90 5.10 -4.11
CA LEU A 167 6.55 6.01 -5.21
C LEU A 167 5.34 6.89 -4.87
N ASN A 168 4.42 6.36 -4.05
CA ASN A 168 3.15 7.02 -3.72
C ASN A 168 2.98 7.36 -2.24
N SER A 169 3.91 6.95 -1.36
CA SER A 169 3.79 7.18 0.09
C SER A 169 4.49 8.45 0.55
N ARG A 170 4.01 9.03 1.68
CA ARG A 170 4.67 10.18 2.30
C ARG A 170 6.09 9.87 2.81
N TYR A 171 6.34 8.66 3.30
CA TYR A 171 7.68 8.28 3.74
C TYR A 171 8.66 8.14 2.57
N GLY A 172 8.17 8.01 1.34
CA GLY A 172 8.98 8.01 0.13
C GLY A 172 9.44 9.40 -0.31
N THR A 173 8.79 10.49 0.13
CA THR A 173 9.12 11.86 -0.27
C THR A 173 10.60 12.22 -0.03
N PRO A 174 11.21 11.95 1.14
CA PRO A 174 12.62 12.30 1.36
C PRO A 174 13.58 11.57 0.42
N ILE A 175 13.35 10.29 0.14
CA ILE A 175 14.21 9.55 -0.78
C ILE A 175 13.99 10.01 -2.22
N LYS A 176 12.75 10.27 -2.66
CA LYS A 176 12.48 10.84 -3.98
C LYS A 176 13.18 12.19 -4.16
N LYS A 177 13.11 13.06 -3.14
CA LYS A 177 13.83 14.33 -3.15
C LYS A 177 15.32 14.13 -3.35
N LYS A 178 15.96 13.23 -2.59
CA LYS A 178 17.39 12.93 -2.73
C LYS A 178 17.74 12.42 -4.14
N LEU A 179 16.92 11.50 -4.68
CA LEU A 179 17.12 10.96 -6.02
C LEU A 179 17.06 12.04 -7.11
N LEU A 180 16.19 13.05 -6.93
CA LEU A 180 16.05 14.18 -7.86
C LEU A 180 17.16 15.21 -7.66
N ASP A 181 17.43 15.65 -6.43
CA ASP A 181 18.43 16.67 -6.12
C ASP A 181 19.83 16.26 -6.59
N GLU A 182 20.18 14.96 -6.50
CA GLU A 182 21.47 14.42 -6.94
C GLU A 182 21.43 13.83 -8.36
N HIS A 183 20.31 13.94 -9.09
CA HIS A 183 20.11 13.39 -10.44
C HIS A 183 20.50 11.91 -10.57
N LEU A 184 20.17 11.10 -9.55
CA LEU A 184 20.59 9.69 -9.49
C LEU A 184 19.70 8.74 -10.30
N LEU A 185 18.39 9.03 -10.40
CA LEU A 185 17.41 8.10 -10.91
C LEU A 185 17.55 7.88 -12.42
N ARG A 186 18.05 6.70 -12.83
CA ARG A 186 18.15 6.30 -14.23
C ARG A 186 16.85 5.70 -14.73
N ALA A 187 16.31 4.71 -14.01
CA ALA A 187 15.08 4.04 -14.40
C ALA A 187 14.34 3.43 -13.20
N VAL A 188 13.03 3.31 -13.38
CA VAL A 188 12.12 2.50 -12.54
C VAL A 188 11.45 1.47 -13.43
N ILE A 189 11.66 0.18 -13.16
CA ILE A 189 11.10 -0.93 -13.95
C ILE A 189 10.10 -1.68 -13.07
N HIS A 190 8.85 -1.70 -13.50
CA HIS A 190 7.74 -2.37 -12.82
C HIS A 190 7.19 -3.50 -13.70
N PHE A 191 6.64 -4.54 -13.08
CA PHE A 191 6.06 -5.68 -13.75
C PHE A 191 4.56 -5.76 -13.50
N GLU A 192 3.80 -6.19 -14.51
CA GLU A 192 2.34 -6.38 -14.39
C GLU A 192 2.02 -7.51 -13.40
N HIS A 193 2.85 -8.55 -13.38
CA HIS A 193 2.73 -9.72 -12.51
C HIS A 193 3.90 -9.80 -11.52
N ASP A 194 3.64 -9.41 -10.26
CA ASP A 194 4.65 -9.34 -9.20
C ASP A 194 5.28 -10.68 -8.82
N ASP A 195 4.56 -11.80 -9.03
CA ASP A 195 5.02 -13.16 -8.76
C ASP A 195 6.15 -13.62 -9.70
N GLU A 196 6.44 -12.84 -10.75
CA GLU A 196 7.58 -13.10 -11.63
C GLU A 196 8.93 -12.65 -11.06
N LEU A 197 8.96 -11.76 -10.06
CA LEU A 197 10.21 -11.28 -9.45
C LEU A 197 10.76 -12.22 -8.39
N PHE A 198 9.89 -12.90 -7.66
CA PHE A 198 10.25 -13.73 -6.50
C PHE A 198 9.58 -15.09 -6.51
N PHE A 199 10.18 -16.01 -5.77
CA PHE A 199 9.52 -17.22 -5.35
C PHE A 199 8.65 -16.92 -4.11
N ASN A 200 7.32 -16.98 -4.22
CA ASN A 200 6.35 -16.87 -3.11
C ASN A 200 6.16 -15.47 -2.47
N ALA A 201 6.26 -14.36 -3.22
CA ALA A 201 5.93 -13.03 -2.69
C ALA A 201 4.62 -12.46 -3.27
N THR A 202 3.87 -11.73 -2.43
CA THR A 202 2.64 -11.01 -2.79
C THR A 202 2.81 -9.48 -2.74
N THR A 203 4.05 -9.00 -2.79
CA THR A 203 4.37 -7.58 -2.65
C THR A 203 4.72 -7.00 -4.01
N THR A 204 4.03 -5.96 -4.42
CA THR A 204 4.32 -5.21 -5.66
C THR A 204 5.68 -4.52 -5.56
N CYS A 205 6.64 -4.93 -6.39
CA CYS A 205 7.99 -4.41 -6.39
C CYS A 205 8.38 -3.79 -7.74
N CYS A 206 9.45 -3.00 -7.73
CA CYS A 206 10.11 -2.50 -8.93
C CYS A 206 11.62 -2.66 -8.82
N ILE A 207 12.29 -2.70 -9.96
CA ILE A 207 13.73 -2.52 -10.04
C ILE A 207 14.02 -1.04 -10.15
N LEU A 208 14.85 -0.53 -9.24
CA LEU A 208 15.33 0.84 -9.22
C LEU A 208 16.77 0.86 -9.71
N LEU A 209 17.05 1.59 -10.78
CA LEU A 209 18.38 1.76 -11.34
C LEU A 209 18.88 3.18 -11.07
N LEU A 210 20.04 3.31 -10.44
CA LEU A 210 20.67 4.59 -10.09
C LEU A 210 22.09 4.64 -10.64
N ASP A 211 22.48 5.80 -11.16
CA ASP A 211 23.87 6.13 -11.48
C ASP A 211 24.15 7.64 -11.34
N ARG A 212 25.40 8.05 -11.33
CA ARG A 212 25.81 9.46 -11.23
C ARG A 212 26.08 10.11 -12.59
N LYS A 213 25.82 9.41 -13.71
CA LYS A 213 26.01 10.00 -15.04
C LYS A 213 25.02 11.14 -15.27
N PRO A 214 25.46 12.28 -15.85
CA PRO A 214 24.56 13.38 -16.16
C PRO A 214 23.38 12.92 -17.01
N LYS A 215 22.18 13.37 -16.64
CA LYS A 215 20.93 13.09 -17.35
C LYS A 215 19.88 14.15 -17.01
N ASP A 216 18.98 14.41 -17.95
CA ASP A 216 17.89 15.37 -17.83
C ASP A 216 16.52 14.71 -17.67
N HIS A 217 16.48 13.40 -17.79
CA HIS A 217 15.25 12.60 -17.69
C HIS A 217 15.50 11.27 -16.98
N THR A 218 14.44 10.67 -16.50
CA THR A 218 14.38 9.29 -15.99
C THR A 218 13.41 8.47 -16.84
N LEU A 219 13.59 7.16 -16.82
CA LEU A 219 12.80 6.19 -17.59
C LEU A 219 11.89 5.40 -16.68
N PHE A 220 10.62 5.33 -17.03
CA PHE A 220 9.66 4.46 -16.34
C PHE A 220 9.22 3.35 -17.30
N TYR A 221 9.34 2.11 -16.85
CA TYR A 221 8.93 0.91 -17.60
C TYR A 221 7.82 0.19 -16.89
N HIS A 222 6.85 -0.28 -17.66
CA HIS A 222 5.87 -1.25 -17.22
C HIS A 222 5.94 -2.47 -18.14
N LEU A 223 6.45 -3.57 -17.62
CA LEU A 223 6.70 -4.79 -18.37
C LEU A 223 5.63 -5.82 -18.07
N SER A 224 5.19 -6.54 -19.11
CA SER A 224 4.22 -7.62 -18.95
C SER A 224 4.84 -8.89 -18.37
N SER A 225 6.15 -9.09 -18.57
CA SER A 225 6.87 -10.25 -18.03
C SER A 225 8.35 -9.99 -17.81
N VAL A 226 8.98 -10.81 -16.98
CA VAL A 226 10.45 -10.78 -16.74
C VAL A 226 11.25 -11.08 -18.01
N SER A 227 10.69 -11.83 -18.97
CA SER A 227 11.37 -12.13 -20.24
C SER A 227 11.70 -10.89 -21.06
N GLU A 228 10.93 -9.80 -20.89
CA GLU A 228 11.16 -8.52 -21.57
C GLU A 228 12.41 -7.78 -21.07
N LEU A 229 12.96 -8.14 -19.90
CA LEU A 229 14.23 -7.58 -19.41
C LEU A 229 15.38 -7.82 -20.39
N LYS A 230 15.36 -8.91 -21.14
CA LYS A 230 16.41 -9.24 -22.13
C LYS A 230 16.47 -8.22 -23.28
N THR A 231 15.37 -7.53 -23.54
CA THR A 231 15.27 -6.49 -24.60
C THR A 231 15.76 -5.14 -24.12
N LEU A 232 15.97 -4.96 -22.81
CA LEU A 232 16.39 -3.69 -22.20
C LEU A 232 17.91 -3.52 -22.16
N THR A 233 18.67 -4.22 -22.98
CA THR A 233 20.14 -4.07 -23.09
C THR A 233 20.57 -2.66 -23.48
N ALA A 234 19.71 -1.93 -24.20
CA ALA A 234 19.82 -0.50 -24.49
C ALA A 234 18.59 0.22 -23.92
N LEU A 235 18.59 0.49 -22.59
CA LEU A 235 17.45 1.11 -21.88
C LEU A 235 16.87 2.35 -22.60
N GLU A 236 17.72 3.18 -23.18
CA GLU A 236 17.32 4.47 -23.78
C GLU A 236 16.67 4.32 -25.16
N GLU A 237 16.82 3.19 -25.83
CA GLU A 237 16.29 2.93 -27.17
C GLU A 237 14.96 2.17 -27.16
N SER A 238 14.50 1.74 -25.98
CA SER A 238 13.28 0.95 -25.86
C SER A 238 12.03 1.82 -25.94
N GLU A 239 11.13 1.50 -26.85
CA GLU A 239 9.78 2.12 -26.97
C GLU A 239 8.87 1.82 -25.77
N LEU A 240 9.25 0.85 -24.91
CA LEU A 240 8.51 0.46 -23.70
C LEU A 240 8.67 1.47 -22.56
N SER A 241 9.50 2.52 -22.70
CA SER A 241 9.74 3.50 -21.66
C SER A 241 8.92 4.77 -21.82
N LEU A 242 8.43 5.28 -20.69
CA LEU A 242 8.01 6.67 -20.59
C LEU A 242 9.19 7.50 -20.11
N ARG A 243 9.64 8.44 -20.94
CA ARG A 243 10.68 9.43 -20.58
C ARG A 243 10.03 10.58 -19.83
N VAL A 244 10.51 10.86 -18.64
CA VAL A 244 10.01 11.96 -17.80
C VAL A 244 11.19 12.87 -17.44
N SER A 245 11.07 14.15 -17.79
CA SER A 245 12.09 15.14 -17.42
C SER A 245 12.20 15.28 -15.89
N TYR A 246 13.42 15.48 -15.38
CA TYR A 246 13.64 15.76 -13.96
C TYR A 246 12.87 17.00 -13.49
N GLN A 247 12.68 18.00 -14.36
CA GLN A 247 11.91 19.21 -14.05
C GLN A 247 10.40 18.93 -13.86
N ALA A 248 9.88 17.86 -14.47
CA ALA A 248 8.48 17.45 -14.34
C ALA A 248 8.21 16.53 -13.14
N LEU A 249 9.27 16.05 -12.46
CA LEU A 249 9.17 15.17 -11.30
C LEU A 249 9.18 15.96 -10.00
N HIS A 250 8.11 15.87 -9.22
CA HIS A 250 8.03 16.47 -7.90
C HIS A 250 8.04 15.39 -6.80
N PRO A 251 8.86 15.53 -5.72
CA PRO A 251 8.97 14.49 -4.69
C PRO A 251 7.66 14.22 -3.93
N GLU A 252 6.78 15.22 -3.81
CA GLU A 252 5.48 15.12 -3.16
C GLU A 252 4.43 14.41 -4.01
N GLU A 253 4.63 14.37 -5.32
CA GLU A 253 3.70 13.74 -6.27
C GLU A 253 3.81 12.22 -6.24
N LYS A 254 2.79 11.59 -6.80
CA LYS A 254 2.67 10.14 -6.88
C LYS A 254 3.22 9.66 -8.22
N TRP A 255 4.41 9.05 -8.18
CA TRP A 255 5.14 8.65 -9.38
C TRP A 255 4.63 7.37 -10.03
N ARG A 256 3.71 6.67 -9.39
CA ARG A 256 3.18 5.43 -9.95
C ARG A 256 2.42 5.63 -11.27
N SER A 257 1.80 6.78 -11.50
CA SER A 257 1.13 7.14 -12.76
C SER A 257 2.06 7.05 -13.97
N TYR A 258 3.34 7.34 -13.78
CA TYR A 258 4.35 7.24 -14.83
C TYR A 258 4.63 5.79 -15.26
N LEU A 259 4.45 4.81 -14.38
CA LEU A 259 4.65 3.39 -14.70
C LEU A 259 3.61 2.85 -15.70
N TYR A 260 2.37 3.34 -15.62
CA TYR A 260 1.28 2.81 -16.45
C TYR A 260 1.08 3.56 -17.77
N HIS A 261 2.03 4.46 -18.13
CA HIS A 261 1.88 5.30 -19.33
C HIS A 261 0.49 5.98 -19.39
N GLU A 262 -0.13 6.15 -18.23
CA GLU A 262 -1.38 6.89 -18.14
C GLU A 262 -1.05 8.31 -18.61
N LYS A 263 -1.38 8.65 -19.88
CA LYS A 263 -1.48 10.05 -20.28
C LYS A 263 -2.34 10.68 -19.21
N GLN A 264 -1.74 11.55 -18.40
CA GLN A 264 -2.52 12.31 -17.43
C GLN A 264 -3.55 13.06 -18.24
N LYS A 265 -4.77 12.53 -18.23
CA LYS A 265 -5.90 13.28 -18.74
C LYS A 265 -5.96 14.53 -17.87
N SER A 266 -5.77 15.68 -18.45
CA SER A 266 -5.96 16.93 -17.73
C SER A 266 -7.45 17.11 -17.56
N TYR A 267 -7.92 16.93 -16.35
CA TYR A 267 -9.29 17.25 -15.98
C TYR A 267 -9.35 18.70 -15.49
N THR A 268 -10.38 19.42 -15.93
CA THR A 268 -10.68 20.78 -15.46
C THR A 268 -11.58 20.76 -14.23
N ASN A 269 -11.75 21.90 -13.58
CA ASN A 269 -12.64 22.10 -12.42
C ASN A 269 -12.42 21.09 -11.28
N LEU A 270 -11.16 20.70 -11.04
CA LEU A 270 -10.82 19.81 -9.92
C LEU A 270 -10.51 20.57 -8.64
N THR A 271 -11.06 20.08 -7.55
CA THR A 271 -10.73 20.50 -6.18
C THR A 271 -10.43 19.30 -5.29
N GLU A 272 -10.03 19.52 -4.04
CA GLU A 272 -9.83 18.42 -3.10
C GLU A 272 -11.16 17.87 -2.59
N LEU A 273 -11.28 16.55 -2.46
CA LEU A 273 -12.44 15.90 -1.88
C LEU A 273 -12.72 16.41 -0.46
N SER A 274 -11.66 16.77 0.27
CA SER A 274 -11.75 17.35 1.61
C SER A 274 -12.51 18.68 1.66
N CYS A 275 -12.74 19.37 0.53
CA CYS A 275 -13.59 20.58 0.48
C CYS A 275 -15.07 20.24 0.72
N PHE A 276 -15.53 19.05 0.34
CA PHE A 276 -16.94 18.64 0.43
C PHE A 276 -17.23 17.64 1.52
N CYS A 277 -16.29 16.73 1.78
CA CYS A 277 -16.51 15.66 2.75
C CYS A 277 -15.20 15.23 3.42
N ARG A 278 -15.36 14.61 4.59
CA ARG A 278 -14.29 14.01 5.36
C ARG A 278 -14.43 12.50 5.35
N VAL A 279 -13.38 11.80 4.94
CA VAL A 279 -13.32 10.34 5.03
C VAL A 279 -12.57 9.93 6.29
N SER A 280 -13.16 9.01 7.05
CA SER A 280 -12.59 8.46 8.29
C SER A 280 -12.69 6.95 8.27
N ARG A 281 -11.81 6.28 9.01
CA ARG A 281 -11.88 4.81 9.16
C ARG A 281 -13.20 4.41 9.82
N GLY A 282 -13.79 3.30 9.41
CA GLY A 282 -14.90 2.67 10.13
C GLY A 282 -14.49 2.22 11.54
N ILE A 283 -15.45 1.78 12.34
CA ILE A 283 -15.24 1.38 13.73
C ILE A 283 -14.26 0.20 13.80
N ALA A 284 -13.29 0.27 14.69
CA ALA A 284 -12.33 -0.79 14.96
C ALA A 284 -12.62 -1.43 16.30
N THR A 285 -13.01 -2.69 16.33
CA THR A 285 -13.28 -3.39 17.59
C THR A 285 -12.02 -3.86 18.30
N GLY A 286 -11.02 -4.30 17.55
CA GLY A 286 -9.82 -4.95 18.08
C GLY A 286 -10.00 -6.45 18.38
N ALA A 287 -11.25 -6.94 18.36
CA ALA A 287 -11.61 -8.34 18.56
C ALA A 287 -13.02 -8.63 17.98
N ASN A 288 -13.11 -8.68 16.65
CA ASN A 288 -14.41 -8.84 15.98
C ASN A 288 -15.17 -10.09 16.45
N ASP A 289 -14.48 -11.19 16.72
CA ASP A 289 -15.10 -12.45 17.16
C ASP A 289 -15.82 -12.32 18.51
N PHE A 290 -15.40 -11.35 19.34
CA PHE A 290 -16.04 -11.05 20.62
C PHE A 290 -17.08 -9.93 20.50
N PHE A 291 -16.72 -8.83 19.85
CA PHE A 291 -17.60 -7.65 19.82
C PHE A 291 -18.70 -7.71 18.78
N CYS A 292 -18.56 -8.53 17.72
CA CYS A 292 -19.53 -8.58 16.64
C CYS A 292 -20.37 -9.85 16.74
N MET A 293 -21.71 -9.74 16.59
CA MET A 293 -22.61 -10.84 16.75
C MET A 293 -23.77 -10.83 15.74
N SER A 294 -24.34 -12.02 15.52
CA SER A 294 -25.56 -12.21 14.76
C SER A 294 -26.78 -12.15 15.67
N GLU A 295 -27.97 -12.21 15.09
CA GLU A 295 -29.24 -12.26 15.84
C GLU A 295 -29.31 -13.48 16.77
N SER A 296 -28.91 -14.66 16.28
CA SER A 296 -28.88 -15.88 17.12
C SER A 296 -27.78 -15.79 18.20
N GLY A 297 -26.63 -15.17 17.87
CA GLY A 297 -25.54 -14.96 18.80
C GLY A 297 -25.93 -14.06 19.97
N ARG A 298 -26.55 -12.91 19.70
CA ARG A 298 -27.00 -12.01 20.78
C ARG A 298 -28.06 -12.63 21.68
N ARG A 299 -29.00 -13.42 21.10
CA ARG A 299 -30.04 -14.13 21.88
C ARG A 299 -29.45 -15.19 22.77
N ARG A 300 -28.48 -15.97 22.27
CA ARG A 300 -27.79 -16.99 23.05
C ARG A 300 -27.04 -16.39 24.24
N GLU A 301 -26.41 -15.24 24.05
CA GLU A 301 -25.69 -14.54 25.11
C GLU A 301 -26.59 -13.56 25.91
N GLN A 302 -27.88 -13.53 25.62
CA GLN A 302 -28.90 -12.71 26.28
C GLN A 302 -28.58 -11.20 26.25
N ILE A 303 -27.91 -10.73 25.19
CA ILE A 303 -27.51 -9.32 25.04
C ILE A 303 -28.74 -8.50 24.61
N PRO A 304 -29.15 -7.48 25.39
CA PRO A 304 -30.30 -6.64 25.04
C PRO A 304 -29.98 -5.69 23.87
N ASP A 305 -30.99 -5.28 23.13
CA ASP A 305 -30.86 -4.35 21.99
C ASP A 305 -30.22 -3.02 22.40
N SER A 306 -30.44 -2.56 23.63
CA SER A 306 -29.86 -1.31 24.18
C SER A 306 -28.34 -1.36 24.34
N ALA A 307 -27.74 -2.54 24.33
CA ALA A 307 -26.31 -2.74 24.41
C ALA A 307 -25.66 -3.04 23.03
N LEU A 308 -26.40 -2.81 21.96
CA LEU A 308 -26.00 -3.15 20.61
C LEU A 308 -26.07 -1.93 19.67
N MET A 309 -25.07 -1.84 18.82
CA MET A 309 -25.02 -0.93 17.67
C MET A 309 -25.28 -1.74 16.40
N ARG A 310 -26.20 -1.28 15.55
CA ARG A 310 -26.41 -1.84 14.20
C ARG A 310 -25.23 -1.51 13.32
N CYS A 311 -24.59 -2.52 12.71
CA CYS A 311 -23.33 -2.34 12.02
C CYS A 311 -23.16 -3.33 10.86
N ILE A 312 -22.63 -2.88 9.73
CA ILE A 312 -22.16 -3.77 8.67
C ILE A 312 -20.74 -4.24 8.99
N CYS A 313 -20.61 -5.53 9.28
CA CYS A 313 -19.34 -6.15 9.69
C CYS A 313 -18.51 -6.67 8.49
N ARG A 314 -19.14 -6.99 7.35
CA ARG A 314 -18.47 -7.54 6.16
C ARG A 314 -18.90 -6.79 4.89
N SER A 315 -17.94 -6.38 4.08
CA SER A 315 -18.23 -5.67 2.82
C SER A 315 -18.95 -6.53 1.78
N ALA A 316 -18.78 -7.86 1.84
CA ALA A 316 -19.46 -8.83 0.97
C ALA A 316 -20.98 -8.88 1.18
N ASP A 317 -21.48 -8.48 2.36
CA ASP A 317 -22.89 -8.47 2.68
C ASP A 317 -23.64 -7.29 2.02
N VAL A 318 -22.93 -6.28 1.57
CA VAL A 318 -23.48 -5.13 0.85
C VAL A 318 -23.28 -5.35 -0.66
N ARG A 319 -24.34 -5.61 -1.39
CA ARG A 319 -24.28 -5.95 -2.83
C ARG A 319 -24.71 -4.81 -3.76
N LYS A 320 -25.51 -3.86 -3.25
CA LYS A 320 -26.05 -2.75 -4.03
C LYS A 320 -25.41 -1.43 -3.62
N PRO A 321 -25.36 -0.43 -4.50
CA PRO A 321 -24.81 0.89 -4.16
C PRO A 321 -25.69 1.68 -3.19
N VAL A 322 -26.97 1.37 -3.06
CA VAL A 322 -27.88 1.95 -2.05
C VAL A 322 -28.24 0.87 -1.04
N PHE A 323 -28.00 1.12 0.24
CA PHE A 323 -28.29 0.21 1.35
C PHE A 323 -29.45 0.76 2.18
N LYS A 324 -30.57 0.04 2.17
CA LYS A 324 -31.85 0.42 2.82
C LYS A 324 -32.13 -0.43 4.06
N GLU A 325 -33.15 -0.03 4.81
CA GLU A 325 -33.63 -0.76 6.00
C GLU A 325 -34.01 -2.22 5.71
N GLU A 326 -34.61 -2.46 4.54
CA GLU A 326 -34.98 -3.81 4.11
C GLU A 326 -33.75 -4.71 3.90
N ASP A 327 -32.63 -4.11 3.45
CA ASP A 327 -31.36 -4.84 3.28
C ASP A 327 -30.77 -5.25 4.63
N PHE A 328 -30.80 -4.34 5.62
CA PHE A 328 -30.38 -4.66 6.99
C PHE A 328 -31.25 -5.76 7.60
N THR A 329 -32.56 -5.62 7.51
CA THR A 329 -33.52 -6.60 8.03
C THR A 329 -33.34 -7.99 7.40
N ARG A 330 -33.04 -8.03 6.08
CA ARG A 330 -32.74 -9.28 5.37
C ARG A 330 -31.46 -9.93 5.90
N LEU A 331 -30.41 -9.16 6.17
CA LEU A 331 -29.16 -9.67 6.72
C LEU A 331 -29.37 -10.22 8.15
N ALA A 332 -30.09 -9.50 8.99
CA ALA A 332 -30.40 -9.95 10.36
C ALA A 332 -31.20 -11.23 10.35
N LYS A 333 -32.26 -11.35 9.50
CA LYS A 333 -33.04 -12.57 9.31
C LYS A 333 -32.23 -13.75 8.78
N ALA A 334 -31.21 -13.48 7.96
CA ALA A 334 -30.28 -14.48 7.46
C ALA A 334 -29.15 -14.81 8.47
N ASP A 335 -29.30 -14.38 9.71
CA ASP A 335 -28.36 -14.56 10.81
C ASP A 335 -26.90 -14.10 10.49
N LYS A 336 -26.78 -13.06 9.69
CA LYS A 336 -25.47 -12.44 9.45
C LYS A 336 -25.01 -11.65 10.67
N THR A 337 -23.70 -11.47 10.81
CA THR A 337 -23.09 -10.63 11.84
C THR A 337 -23.34 -9.16 11.51
N VAL A 338 -24.32 -8.55 12.18
CA VAL A 338 -24.81 -7.18 11.90
C VAL A 338 -24.97 -6.33 13.16
N TYR A 339 -24.51 -6.82 14.30
CA TYR A 339 -24.51 -6.09 15.55
C TYR A 339 -23.09 -6.00 16.12
N VAL A 340 -22.80 -4.90 16.79
CA VAL A 340 -21.56 -4.67 17.55
C VAL A 340 -21.96 -4.34 18.99
N LEU A 341 -21.31 -4.97 19.95
CA LEU A 341 -21.48 -4.64 21.37
C LEU A 341 -21.08 -3.17 21.60
N ASP A 342 -22.01 -2.38 22.12
CA ASP A 342 -21.83 -0.95 22.41
C ASP A 342 -22.35 -0.62 23.79
N ILE A 343 -21.44 -0.53 24.73
CA ILE A 343 -21.75 -0.26 26.13
C ILE A 343 -21.16 1.10 26.49
N THR A 344 -22.01 2.10 26.59
CA THR A 344 -21.65 3.49 26.95
C THR A 344 -21.94 3.82 28.41
N LYS A 345 -22.74 2.99 29.10
CA LYS A 345 -23.09 3.11 30.52
C LYS A 345 -22.68 1.84 31.27
N GLU A 346 -22.88 1.81 32.59
CA GLU A 346 -22.68 0.59 33.36
C GLU A 346 -23.47 -0.57 32.75
N PRO A 347 -22.85 -1.73 32.52
CA PRO A 347 -23.50 -2.86 31.91
C PRO A 347 -24.56 -3.46 32.81
N VAL A 348 -25.72 -3.80 32.25
CA VAL A 348 -26.76 -4.61 32.93
C VAL A 348 -26.20 -6.02 33.22
N ASN A 349 -26.86 -6.78 34.10
CA ASN A 349 -26.30 -8.05 34.60
C ASN A 349 -25.93 -9.03 33.47
N GLU A 350 -26.77 -9.19 32.47
CA GLU A 350 -26.54 -10.08 31.32
C GLU A 350 -25.28 -9.70 30.53
N VAL A 351 -25.06 -8.41 30.38
CA VAL A 351 -23.86 -7.89 29.69
C VAL A 351 -22.62 -8.01 30.56
N LYS A 352 -22.75 -7.90 31.90
CA LYS A 352 -21.64 -8.13 32.85
C LYS A 352 -21.10 -9.55 32.71
N GLU A 353 -21.99 -10.55 32.64
CA GLU A 353 -21.58 -11.95 32.44
C GLU A 353 -20.79 -12.14 31.11
N TYR A 354 -21.25 -11.51 30.03
CA TYR A 354 -20.56 -11.56 28.76
C TYR A 354 -19.17 -10.89 28.80
N ILE A 355 -19.07 -9.77 29.51
CA ILE A 355 -17.78 -9.08 29.73
C ILE A 355 -16.82 -9.97 30.52
N LEU A 356 -17.26 -10.64 31.59
CA LEU A 356 -16.45 -11.59 32.35
C LEU A 356 -15.92 -12.75 31.48
N LYS A 357 -16.76 -13.27 30.55
CA LYS A 357 -16.30 -14.25 29.56
C LYS A 357 -15.20 -13.70 28.68
N GLY A 358 -15.29 -12.42 28.28
CA GLY A 358 -14.26 -11.73 27.51
C GLY A 358 -12.95 -11.56 28.29
N GLU A 359 -13.01 -11.26 29.57
CA GLU A 359 -11.84 -11.17 30.45
C GLU A 359 -11.16 -12.53 30.63
N ALA A 360 -11.95 -13.58 30.88
CA ALA A 360 -11.45 -14.96 30.96
C ALA A 360 -10.78 -15.42 29.65
N ALA A 361 -11.29 -14.95 28.49
CA ALA A 361 -10.71 -15.20 27.16
C ALA A 361 -9.52 -14.26 26.80
N GLY A 362 -9.10 -13.37 27.69
CA GLY A 362 -7.98 -12.46 27.46
C GLY A 362 -8.27 -11.34 26.44
N ILE A 363 -9.52 -11.06 26.12
CA ILE A 363 -9.89 -10.02 25.12
C ILE A 363 -9.43 -8.64 25.58
N HIS A 364 -9.52 -8.33 26.88
CA HIS A 364 -9.10 -7.07 27.48
C HIS A 364 -7.59 -6.79 27.31
N GLN A 365 -6.76 -7.82 27.07
CA GLN A 365 -5.32 -7.71 26.85
C GLN A 365 -4.93 -7.44 25.38
N LYS A 366 -5.89 -7.57 24.44
CA LYS A 366 -5.60 -7.28 23.03
C LYS A 366 -5.31 -5.80 22.80
N TYR A 367 -4.55 -5.49 21.77
CA TYR A 367 -3.98 -4.15 21.50
C TYR A 367 -4.96 -2.97 21.60
N LEU A 368 -6.15 -3.05 20.99
CA LEU A 368 -7.13 -1.95 21.05
C LEU A 368 -7.95 -1.98 22.35
N PRO A 369 -8.52 -3.11 22.79
CA PRO A 369 -9.21 -3.18 24.08
C PRO A 369 -8.36 -2.71 25.24
N ALA A 370 -7.10 -3.13 25.34
CA ALA A 370 -6.20 -2.73 26.44
C ALA A 370 -5.95 -1.21 26.56
N ARG A 371 -6.28 -0.44 25.52
CA ARG A 371 -6.13 1.03 25.50
C ARG A 371 -7.43 1.79 25.72
N ARG A 372 -8.53 1.09 26.00
CA ARG A 372 -9.86 1.68 26.26
C ARG A 372 -10.15 1.66 27.75
N HIS A 373 -10.92 2.62 28.19
CA HIS A 373 -11.39 2.72 29.56
C HIS A 373 -12.90 3.01 29.57
N PRO A 374 -13.73 2.01 29.93
CA PRO A 374 -13.41 0.61 30.19
C PRO A 374 -12.96 -0.12 28.91
N TRP A 375 -12.29 -1.29 29.04
CA TRP A 375 -11.69 -2.04 27.93
C TRP A 375 -12.69 -2.44 26.85
N TYR A 376 -13.93 -2.62 27.22
CA TYR A 376 -15.06 -2.98 26.33
C TYR A 376 -15.72 -1.77 25.66
N ALA A 377 -15.36 -0.54 26.02
CA ALA A 377 -15.95 0.65 25.41
C ALA A 377 -15.73 0.67 23.88
N MET A 378 -16.77 1.06 23.14
CA MET A 378 -16.69 1.18 21.69
C MET A 378 -16.54 2.63 21.25
N GLU A 379 -15.86 2.84 20.11
CA GLU A 379 -15.75 4.18 19.51
C GLU A 379 -17.12 4.73 19.16
N GLN A 380 -17.47 5.90 19.69
CA GLN A 380 -18.71 6.61 19.34
C GLN A 380 -18.45 7.50 18.12
N ARG A 381 -19.20 7.26 17.06
CA ARG A 381 -19.12 8.03 15.80
C ARG A 381 -20.51 8.32 15.27
N PRO A 382 -20.74 9.46 14.60
CA PRO A 382 -21.97 9.67 13.85
C PRO A 382 -22.15 8.60 12.78
N VAL A 383 -23.38 8.29 12.43
CA VAL A 383 -23.68 7.45 11.27
C VAL A 383 -23.30 8.19 10.00
N ALA A 384 -22.49 7.56 9.16
CA ALA A 384 -22.05 8.17 7.90
C ALA A 384 -23.12 7.99 6.81
N PRO A 385 -23.46 9.04 6.05
CA PRO A 385 -24.42 8.96 4.95
C PRO A 385 -23.91 8.17 3.75
N ILE A 386 -22.59 8.08 3.57
CA ILE A 386 -21.95 7.33 2.48
C ILE A 386 -20.81 6.49 3.06
N TRP A 387 -20.63 5.29 2.51
CA TRP A 387 -19.48 4.44 2.80
C TRP A 387 -18.63 4.24 1.56
N VAL A 388 -17.34 4.03 1.74
CA VAL A 388 -16.41 3.64 0.69
C VAL A 388 -15.58 2.43 1.12
N SER A 389 -15.42 1.44 0.26
CA SER A 389 -14.64 0.23 0.58
C SER A 389 -13.17 0.58 0.90
N SER A 390 -12.63 -0.04 1.95
CA SER A 390 -11.22 0.10 2.31
C SER A 390 -10.28 -0.70 1.39
N ALA A 391 -10.83 -1.69 0.67
CA ALA A 391 -10.13 -2.49 -0.32
C ALA A 391 -11.10 -2.98 -1.41
N CYS A 392 -10.61 -3.09 -2.65
CA CYS A 392 -11.40 -3.56 -3.80
C CYS A 392 -10.50 -4.24 -4.83
N ARG A 393 -11.11 -5.06 -5.72
CA ARG A 393 -10.46 -5.63 -6.91
C ARG A 393 -11.06 -5.06 -8.21
N ASN A 394 -12.37 -4.83 -8.21
CA ASN A 394 -13.12 -4.45 -9.41
C ASN A 394 -13.74 -3.04 -9.28
N GLY A 395 -12.95 -2.06 -8.83
CA GLY A 395 -13.40 -0.68 -8.65
C GLY A 395 -13.76 -0.34 -7.20
N ILE A 396 -13.70 0.96 -6.90
CA ILE A 396 -14.00 1.49 -5.57
C ILE A 396 -15.50 1.39 -5.33
N LYS A 397 -15.89 0.69 -4.27
CA LYS A 397 -17.29 0.51 -3.94
C LYS A 397 -17.76 1.63 -3.02
N PHE A 398 -18.59 2.51 -3.55
CA PHE A 398 -19.34 3.50 -2.76
C PHE A 398 -20.75 2.99 -2.46
N VAL A 399 -21.24 3.29 -1.27
CA VAL A 399 -22.56 2.86 -0.80
C VAL A 399 -23.27 4.02 -0.11
N ARG A 400 -24.49 4.34 -0.55
CA ARG A 400 -25.39 5.30 0.11
C ARG A 400 -26.11 4.58 1.25
N ASN A 401 -25.90 5.05 2.48
CA ASN A 401 -26.50 4.48 3.67
C ASN A 401 -27.85 5.15 3.97
N LEU A 402 -28.93 4.46 3.69
CA LEU A 402 -30.29 4.88 4.02
C LEU A 402 -30.89 4.08 5.20
N ALA A 403 -30.19 3.03 5.68
CA ALA A 403 -30.60 2.22 6.81
C ALA A 403 -30.15 2.77 8.16
N ASN A 404 -29.41 3.87 8.16
CA ASN A 404 -28.88 4.49 9.38
C ASN A 404 -28.09 3.51 10.27
N VAL A 405 -27.13 2.78 9.67
CA VAL A 405 -26.28 1.79 10.35
C VAL A 405 -24.80 2.19 10.26
N HIS A 406 -24.01 1.68 11.19
CA HIS A 406 -22.55 1.89 11.22
C HIS A 406 -21.80 0.89 10.35
N THR A 407 -20.51 1.08 10.19
CA THR A 407 -19.61 0.12 9.52
C THR A 407 -18.35 -0.13 10.33
N LEU A 408 -17.81 -1.34 10.22
CA LEU A 408 -16.46 -1.64 10.67
C LEU A 408 -15.40 -1.16 9.64
N THR A 409 -14.13 -1.42 9.93
CA THR A 409 -12.97 -1.04 9.10
C THR A 409 -12.96 -1.63 7.69
N THR A 410 -13.91 -2.48 7.33
CA THR A 410 -14.13 -2.96 5.96
C THR A 410 -14.60 -1.86 5.01
N PHE A 411 -15.23 -0.82 5.57
CA PHE A 411 -15.56 0.42 4.90
C PHE A 411 -14.97 1.61 5.65
N HIS A 412 -14.69 2.67 4.93
CA HIS A 412 -14.49 4.00 5.49
C HIS A 412 -15.80 4.78 5.47
N SER A 413 -16.00 5.58 6.48
CA SER A 413 -17.14 6.49 6.63
C SER A 413 -16.86 7.80 5.92
N VAL A 414 -17.76 8.22 5.02
CA VAL A 414 -17.70 9.51 4.32
C VAL A 414 -18.73 10.44 4.92
N TYR A 415 -18.26 11.48 5.59
CA TYR A 415 -19.09 12.52 6.23
C TYR A 415 -19.09 13.75 5.34
N VAL A 416 -20.26 14.10 4.81
CA VAL A 416 -20.44 15.32 4.02
C VAL A 416 -20.44 16.53 4.97
N HIS A 417 -19.75 17.61 4.60
CA HIS A 417 -19.73 18.81 5.38
C HIS A 417 -21.12 19.48 5.42
N LYS A 418 -21.47 20.09 6.54
CA LYS A 418 -22.80 20.67 6.78
C LYS A 418 -23.24 21.65 5.66
N ALA A 419 -22.29 22.40 5.11
CA ALA A 419 -22.57 23.34 3.99
C ALA A 419 -23.07 22.62 2.72
N TYR A 420 -22.72 21.34 2.54
CA TYR A 420 -23.04 20.52 1.36
C TYR A 420 -23.95 19.33 1.68
N GLU A 421 -24.61 19.32 2.83
CA GLU A 421 -25.45 18.20 3.26
C GLU A 421 -26.57 17.93 2.27
N LYS A 422 -27.16 18.96 1.65
CA LYS A 422 -28.17 18.86 0.59
C LYS A 422 -27.62 18.15 -0.66
N ASP A 423 -26.30 18.25 -0.92
CA ASP A 423 -25.63 17.72 -2.10
C ASP A 423 -25.15 16.27 -1.92
N THR A 424 -25.45 15.66 -0.77
CA THR A 424 -25.02 14.27 -0.44
C THR A 424 -25.33 13.28 -1.54
N ASN A 425 -26.49 13.38 -2.18
CA ASN A 425 -26.90 12.46 -3.24
C ASN A 425 -26.17 12.74 -4.55
N VAL A 426 -25.86 13.99 -4.86
CA VAL A 426 -25.05 14.39 -6.03
C VAL A 426 -23.61 13.91 -5.87
N LEU A 427 -23.01 14.13 -4.70
CA LEU A 427 -21.68 13.59 -4.36
C LEU A 427 -21.63 12.07 -4.50
N PHE A 428 -22.63 11.38 -3.97
CA PHE A 428 -22.72 9.94 -4.10
C PHE A 428 -22.82 9.49 -5.58
N CYS A 429 -23.66 10.14 -6.37
CA CYS A 429 -23.78 9.88 -7.81
C CYS A 429 -22.47 10.11 -8.55
N TYR A 430 -21.74 11.19 -8.23
CA TYR A 430 -20.41 11.45 -8.78
C TYR A 430 -19.44 10.28 -8.48
N PHE A 431 -19.35 9.83 -7.24
CA PHE A 431 -18.45 8.75 -6.83
C PHE A 431 -18.69 7.41 -7.53
N LEU A 432 -19.87 7.19 -8.08
CA LEU A 432 -20.19 5.96 -8.83
C LEU A 432 -19.69 6.01 -10.28
N THR A 433 -19.34 7.17 -10.83
CA THR A 433 -18.99 7.32 -12.24
C THR A 433 -17.59 6.81 -12.55
N PRO A 434 -17.36 6.27 -13.76
CA PRO A 434 -16.04 5.88 -14.24
C PRO A 434 -14.99 6.99 -14.14
N ILE A 435 -15.35 8.24 -14.49
CA ILE A 435 -14.45 9.39 -14.42
C ILE A 435 -14.00 9.69 -12.99
N ALA A 436 -14.91 9.64 -12.01
CA ALA A 436 -14.58 9.79 -10.60
C ALA A 436 -13.70 8.63 -10.10
N GLN A 437 -14.02 7.40 -10.50
CA GLN A 437 -13.25 6.19 -10.17
C GLN A 437 -11.80 6.29 -10.69
N GLU A 438 -11.61 6.78 -11.92
CA GLU A 438 -10.28 6.99 -12.51
C GLU A 438 -9.47 7.99 -11.68
N ILE A 439 -10.04 9.15 -11.34
CA ILE A 439 -9.36 10.21 -10.57
C ILE A 439 -9.03 9.75 -9.15
N LEU A 440 -9.97 9.09 -8.47
CA LEU A 440 -9.78 8.61 -7.11
C LEU A 440 -8.74 7.50 -7.02
N ARG A 441 -8.65 6.64 -8.07
CA ARG A 441 -7.64 5.57 -8.14
C ARG A 441 -6.21 6.07 -8.29
N ALA A 442 -5.97 7.29 -8.75
CA ALA A 442 -4.63 7.86 -8.79
C ALA A 442 -3.94 7.84 -7.41
N ASN A 443 -4.72 7.74 -6.32
CA ASN A 443 -4.23 7.69 -4.93
C ASN A 443 -4.16 6.28 -4.33
N ARG A 444 -4.47 5.21 -5.10
CA ARG A 444 -4.52 3.84 -4.58
C ARG A 444 -3.17 3.30 -4.14
N LYS A 445 -3.21 2.37 -3.18
CA LYS A 445 -2.13 1.43 -2.89
C LYS A 445 -2.55 0.07 -3.42
N GLU A 446 -1.77 -0.53 -4.30
CA GLU A 446 -1.97 -1.91 -4.70
C GLU A 446 -1.24 -2.85 -3.75
N LEU A 447 -1.94 -3.90 -3.36
CA LEU A 447 -1.38 -5.09 -2.75
C LEU A 447 -1.44 -6.18 -3.83
N GLY A 448 -0.48 -7.08 -3.88
CA GLY A 448 -0.40 -8.13 -4.91
C GLY A 448 -1.74 -8.80 -5.27
N ASN A 449 -1.86 -9.37 -6.45
CA ASN A 449 -3.07 -9.98 -7.03
C ASN A 449 -4.21 -8.97 -7.30
N GLY A 450 -3.90 -7.74 -7.71
CA GLY A 450 -4.89 -6.74 -8.10
C GLY A 450 -5.78 -6.21 -6.97
N LEU A 451 -5.41 -6.43 -5.71
CA LEU A 451 -6.12 -5.87 -4.56
C LEU A 451 -5.69 -4.43 -4.33
N GLU A 452 -6.56 -3.50 -4.66
CA GLU A 452 -6.39 -2.08 -4.38
C GLU A 452 -6.80 -1.79 -2.93
N LYS A 453 -5.96 -1.12 -2.17
CA LYS A 453 -6.25 -0.70 -0.79
C LYS A 453 -6.16 0.81 -0.67
N PHE A 454 -7.11 1.38 0.05
CA PHE A 454 -7.20 2.81 0.31
C PHE A 454 -7.17 3.07 1.81
N GLN A 455 -6.47 4.14 2.20
CA GLN A 455 -6.54 4.73 3.53
C GLN A 455 -7.46 5.96 3.49
N PRO A 456 -8.04 6.39 4.60
CA PRO A 456 -8.84 7.62 4.63
C PRO A 456 -8.10 8.84 4.07
N GLY A 457 -6.79 8.93 4.32
CA GLY A 457 -5.95 10.00 3.81
C GLY A 457 -5.84 10.03 2.28
N ASP A 458 -5.90 8.87 1.62
CA ASP A 458 -5.83 8.76 0.17
C ASP A 458 -7.06 9.40 -0.48
N PHE A 459 -8.25 9.24 0.14
CA PHE A 459 -9.48 9.90 -0.29
C PHE A 459 -9.48 11.39 0.06
N ASN A 460 -9.12 11.76 1.28
CA ASN A 460 -9.14 13.17 1.71
C ASN A 460 -8.22 14.08 0.88
N GLN A 461 -7.16 13.53 0.30
CA GLN A 461 -6.21 14.22 -0.57
C GLN A 461 -6.52 14.02 -2.06
N ALA A 462 -7.49 13.18 -2.39
CA ALA A 462 -7.88 12.95 -3.77
C ALA A 462 -8.52 14.19 -4.37
N LYS A 463 -8.28 14.40 -5.66
CA LYS A 463 -9.03 15.40 -6.42
C LYS A 463 -10.41 14.83 -6.80
N MET A 464 -11.36 15.73 -6.97
CA MET A 464 -12.70 15.43 -7.50
C MET A 464 -13.22 16.65 -8.23
N LEU A 465 -14.32 16.48 -8.99
CA LEU A 465 -15.04 17.61 -9.58
C LEU A 465 -15.51 18.58 -8.48
N ASP A 466 -15.28 19.87 -8.68
CA ASP A 466 -15.97 20.90 -7.91
C ASP A 466 -17.44 20.90 -8.29
N ILE A 467 -18.30 20.30 -7.45
CA ILE A 467 -19.73 20.17 -7.74
C ILE A 467 -20.47 21.52 -7.79
N THR A 468 -19.85 22.61 -7.33
CA THR A 468 -20.46 23.95 -7.37
C THR A 468 -20.53 24.53 -8.77
N VAL A 469 -19.80 23.96 -9.75
CA VAL A 469 -19.88 24.36 -11.17
C VAL A 469 -21.05 23.75 -11.91
N LEU A 470 -21.79 22.82 -11.29
CA LEU A 470 -22.94 22.16 -11.92
C LEU A 470 -24.07 23.17 -12.19
N GLN A 471 -24.63 23.12 -13.40
CA GLN A 471 -25.81 23.90 -13.73
C GLN A 471 -27.07 23.27 -13.12
N ASP A 472 -28.08 24.09 -12.85
CA ASP A 472 -29.31 23.66 -12.17
C ASP A 472 -30.03 22.51 -12.92
N ASP A 473 -30.11 22.57 -14.26
CA ASP A 473 -30.73 21.52 -15.07
C ASP A 473 -30.03 20.16 -14.92
N ASP A 474 -28.67 20.15 -14.92
CA ASP A 474 -27.91 18.93 -14.75
C ASP A 474 -27.99 18.42 -13.28
N TYR A 475 -28.03 19.33 -12.30
CA TYR A 475 -28.26 19.00 -10.89
C TYR A 475 -29.62 18.31 -10.69
N ASP A 476 -30.68 18.84 -11.27
CA ASP A 476 -32.02 18.25 -11.24
C ASP A 476 -32.08 16.90 -11.95
N LEU A 477 -31.38 16.76 -13.07
CA LEU A 477 -31.29 15.50 -13.80
C LEU A 477 -30.57 14.42 -12.96
N ILE A 478 -29.44 14.76 -12.31
CA ILE A 478 -28.73 13.87 -11.38
C ILE A 478 -29.67 13.44 -10.24
N SER A 479 -30.42 14.36 -9.67
CA SER A 479 -31.37 14.09 -8.58
C SER A 479 -32.48 13.14 -9.03
N ARG A 480 -33.00 13.27 -10.25
CA ARG A 480 -33.98 12.34 -10.84
C ARG A 480 -33.39 10.95 -11.08
N ILE A 481 -32.16 10.87 -11.58
CA ILE A 481 -31.45 9.59 -11.79
C ILE A 481 -31.23 8.93 -10.43
N TYR A 482 -30.77 9.67 -9.42
CA TYR A 482 -30.60 9.14 -8.05
C TYR A 482 -31.90 8.54 -7.51
N LYS A 483 -33.03 9.24 -7.63
CA LYS A 483 -34.34 8.74 -7.17
C LYS A 483 -34.69 7.42 -7.84
N LYS A 484 -34.53 7.29 -9.15
CA LYS A 484 -34.74 6.02 -9.86
C LYS A 484 -33.80 4.92 -9.38
N MET A 485 -32.51 5.26 -9.12
CA MET A 485 -31.49 4.33 -8.64
C MET A 485 -31.84 3.78 -7.25
N THR A 486 -32.51 4.55 -6.40
CA THR A 486 -32.96 4.05 -5.09
C THR A 486 -34.03 2.99 -5.21
N ASP A 487 -34.85 3.00 -6.25
CA ASP A 487 -35.91 2.02 -6.49
C ASP A 487 -35.36 0.82 -7.26
N TYR A 488 -34.62 1.08 -8.31
CA TYR A 488 -34.04 0.07 -9.17
C TYR A 488 -32.69 0.53 -9.75
N PHE A 489 -31.64 -0.25 -9.49
CA PHE A 489 -30.26 0.06 -9.91
C PHE A 489 -29.91 -0.62 -11.23
N GLU A 490 -29.45 0.16 -12.23
CA GLU A 490 -28.98 -0.30 -13.53
C GLU A 490 -27.65 0.37 -13.92
N ALA A 491 -26.84 -0.35 -14.70
CA ALA A 491 -25.59 0.18 -15.25
C ALA A 491 -25.79 1.42 -16.16
N GLU A 492 -26.94 1.53 -16.81
CA GLU A 492 -27.29 2.67 -17.67
C GLU A 492 -27.34 3.99 -16.88
N GLN A 493 -27.82 3.98 -15.66
CA GLN A 493 -27.84 5.15 -14.80
C GLN A 493 -26.44 5.68 -14.51
N ILE A 494 -25.46 4.78 -14.32
CA ILE A 494 -24.06 5.18 -14.16
C ILE A 494 -23.50 5.80 -15.45
N ARG A 495 -23.84 5.26 -16.62
CA ARG A 495 -23.42 5.84 -17.91
C ARG A 495 -23.98 7.26 -18.08
N GLN A 496 -25.27 7.47 -17.80
CA GLN A 496 -25.90 8.78 -17.85
C GLN A 496 -25.24 9.77 -16.91
N LEU A 497 -24.99 9.38 -15.64
CA LEU A 497 -24.27 10.20 -14.67
C LEU A 497 -22.87 10.54 -15.17
N ASN A 498 -22.13 9.57 -15.72
CA ASN A 498 -20.79 9.82 -16.25
C ASN A 498 -20.80 10.84 -17.39
N CYS A 499 -21.77 10.75 -18.32
CA CYS A 499 -21.92 11.74 -19.38
C CYS A 499 -22.18 13.16 -18.84
N ILE A 500 -23.02 13.29 -17.80
CA ILE A 500 -23.31 14.58 -17.21
C ILE A 500 -22.05 15.16 -16.57
N PHE A 501 -21.38 14.43 -15.67
CA PHE A 501 -20.21 14.94 -14.96
C PHE A 501 -19.02 15.20 -15.91
N SER A 502 -18.85 14.40 -16.97
CA SER A 502 -17.76 14.57 -17.94
C SER A 502 -17.84 15.92 -18.67
N LYS A 503 -19.02 16.51 -18.88
CA LYS A 503 -19.19 17.84 -19.51
C LYS A 503 -18.40 18.94 -18.78
N TYR A 504 -18.21 18.78 -17.49
CA TYR A 504 -17.56 19.77 -16.62
C TYR A 504 -16.07 19.50 -16.40
N MET A 505 -15.55 18.38 -16.90
CA MET A 505 -14.20 17.91 -16.54
C MET A 505 -13.26 17.76 -17.74
N ILE A 506 -13.81 17.72 -18.96
CA ILE A 506 -13.03 17.51 -20.19
C ILE A 506 -13.01 18.78 -21.04
#